data_12baacf03ac6b36cdb6f01997bc18fb8
#
_entry.id   12baacf03ac6b36cdb6f01997bc18fb8
#
_cell.length_a   1.000
_cell.length_b   1.000
_cell.length_c   1.000
_cell.angle_alpha   90.00
_cell.angle_beta   90.00
_cell.angle_gamma   90.00
#
_symmetry.space_group_name_H-M   'P 1'
#
loop_
_entity.id
_entity.type
_entity.pdbx_description
1 polymer ?
#
loop_
_entity_poly.entity_id
_entity_poly.type
_entity_poly.pdbx_seq_one_letter_code
_entity_poly.pdbx_strand_id
1 'polypeptide(L)'
;MEKLFELDPYLTHFTACVQSCVQSRKGWDVILDQTAFYPEGGGQPYDLGTLGGTSVLEVHEREGHVVHTCDRPLEPGSQVEGDIDWPRRFDLMQHHSGEHIVSGIAHARYGCENVGFHMGSDVITIDLSVELTQEQVRELEEAANRYIWEDHPIQIAFPSPQELEVLTYRSKKALTGRVRIVSFPGADTCACCGTHVSSSGQVGLVKLLSCQKFRSGVRIELVCGKRALDHLSRVWEQNHQISNLLSAKAGET
;
A
#
# COMPACT_ATOMS: atom_id res chain seq x y z
N MET A 1 6.72 -1.91 -22.59
CA MET A 1 5.59 -2.36 -21.74
C MET A 1 4.94 -1.17 -21.07
N GLU A 2 3.63 -1.02 -21.21
CA GLU A 2 2.86 0.03 -20.54
C GLU A 2 2.40 -0.46 -19.16
N LYS A 3 2.60 0.37 -18.12
CA LYS A 3 2.22 0.08 -16.74
C LYS A 3 0.89 0.77 -16.43
N LEU A 4 -0.23 0.09 -16.73
CA LEU A 4 -1.58 0.63 -16.58
C LEU A 4 -1.92 0.99 -15.13
N PHE A 5 -1.39 0.25 -14.15
CA PHE A 5 -1.56 0.51 -12.73
C PHE A 5 -0.97 1.85 -12.25
N GLU A 6 -0.02 2.45 -13.00
CA GLU A 6 0.50 3.78 -12.70
C GLU A 6 -0.48 4.89 -13.07
N LEU A 7 -1.32 4.65 -14.10
CA LEU A 7 -2.30 5.59 -14.64
C LEU A 7 -3.64 5.46 -13.93
N ASP A 8 -4.12 4.22 -13.78
CA ASP A 8 -5.38 3.91 -13.11
C ASP A 8 -5.22 2.68 -12.18
N PRO A 9 -5.04 2.89 -10.86
CA PRO A 9 -4.95 1.80 -9.90
C PRO A 9 -6.29 1.06 -9.69
N TYR A 10 -7.41 1.58 -10.19
CA TYR A 10 -8.74 0.97 -10.13
C TYR A 10 -9.04 0.07 -11.33
N LEU A 11 -8.18 0.04 -12.33
CA LEU A 11 -8.34 -0.85 -13.47
C LEU A 11 -8.13 -2.30 -13.04
N THR A 12 -9.22 -3.06 -13.00
CA THR A 12 -9.25 -4.46 -12.53
C THR A 12 -9.32 -5.47 -13.66
N HIS A 13 -9.76 -5.05 -14.83
CA HIS A 13 -9.88 -5.88 -16.03
C HIS A 13 -9.18 -5.19 -17.21
N PHE A 14 -8.35 -5.91 -17.93
CA PHE A 14 -7.63 -5.37 -19.09
C PHE A 14 -7.31 -6.49 -20.09
N THR A 15 -7.02 -6.10 -21.33
CA THR A 15 -6.56 -7.00 -22.39
C THR A 15 -5.09 -6.69 -22.69
N ALA A 16 -4.29 -7.71 -22.95
CA ALA A 16 -2.88 -7.57 -23.31
C ALA A 16 -2.44 -8.64 -24.31
N CYS A 17 -1.32 -8.38 -25.00
CA CYS A 17 -0.66 -9.34 -25.86
C CYS A 17 0.53 -9.98 -25.15
N VAL A 18 0.61 -11.31 -25.16
CA VAL A 18 1.74 -12.07 -24.60
C VAL A 18 2.98 -11.85 -25.49
N GLN A 19 4.01 -11.20 -24.93
CA GLN A 19 5.27 -10.97 -25.63
C GLN A 19 6.21 -12.17 -25.52
N SER A 20 6.24 -12.80 -24.35
CA SER A 20 7.04 -14.00 -24.09
C SER A 20 6.45 -14.83 -22.96
N CYS A 21 6.72 -16.15 -23.00
CA CYS A 21 6.35 -17.09 -21.94
C CYS A 21 7.47 -18.12 -21.83
N VAL A 22 8.11 -18.20 -20.66
CA VAL A 22 9.26 -19.07 -20.42
C VAL A 22 9.06 -19.84 -19.12
N GLN A 23 9.34 -21.14 -19.13
CA GLN A 23 9.26 -21.97 -17.94
C GLN A 23 10.27 -21.52 -16.87
N SER A 24 9.82 -21.33 -15.64
CA SER A 24 10.61 -20.95 -14.48
C SER A 24 10.52 -21.99 -13.36
N ARG A 25 11.22 -21.78 -12.25
CA ARG A 25 11.18 -22.73 -11.10
C ARG A 25 9.82 -22.79 -10.40
N LYS A 26 9.01 -21.70 -10.49
CA LYS A 26 7.74 -21.58 -9.76
C LYS A 26 6.51 -21.72 -10.68
N GLY A 27 6.74 -21.77 -12.00
CA GLY A 27 5.68 -21.81 -13.00
C GLY A 27 6.17 -21.29 -14.34
N TRP A 28 5.44 -20.35 -14.93
CA TRP A 28 5.71 -19.78 -16.24
C TRP A 28 5.83 -18.26 -16.12
N ASP A 29 7.01 -17.72 -16.43
CA ASP A 29 7.27 -16.30 -16.45
C ASP A 29 6.76 -15.69 -17.76
N VAL A 30 5.73 -14.85 -17.66
CA VAL A 30 5.02 -14.24 -18.79
C VAL A 30 5.31 -12.73 -18.80
N ILE A 31 5.67 -12.20 -19.97
CA ILE A 31 5.82 -10.77 -20.23
C ILE A 31 4.73 -10.33 -21.21
N LEU A 32 4.09 -9.22 -20.91
CA LEU A 32 3.01 -8.60 -21.71
C LEU A 32 3.46 -7.29 -22.36
N ASP A 33 2.73 -6.81 -23.36
CA ASP A 33 2.90 -5.46 -23.91
C ASP A 33 2.43 -4.38 -22.93
N GLN A 34 1.38 -4.64 -22.15
CA GLN A 34 0.84 -3.78 -21.09
C GLN A 34 0.30 -4.59 -19.93
N THR A 35 0.22 -3.99 -18.73
CA THR A 35 -0.28 -4.70 -17.55
C THR A 35 -0.88 -3.77 -16.51
N ALA A 36 -2.00 -4.20 -15.90
CA ALA A 36 -2.56 -3.60 -14.70
C ALA A 36 -2.07 -4.28 -13.39
N PHE A 37 -1.35 -5.40 -13.47
CA PHE A 37 -0.76 -6.05 -12.30
C PHE A 37 0.39 -5.22 -11.72
N TYR A 38 0.29 -4.82 -10.45
CA TYR A 38 1.36 -4.15 -9.72
C TYR A 38 2.44 -5.18 -9.33
N PRO A 39 3.71 -4.96 -9.69
CA PRO A 39 4.82 -5.78 -9.23
C PRO A 39 5.21 -5.43 -7.80
N GLU A 40 5.79 -6.36 -7.07
CA GLU A 40 6.33 -6.07 -5.75
C GLU A 40 7.34 -4.91 -5.81
N GLY A 41 7.14 -3.91 -4.96
CA GLY A 41 8.03 -2.76 -4.92
C GLY A 41 7.65 -1.74 -3.85
N GLY A 42 8.62 -0.93 -3.40
CA GLY A 42 8.38 0.16 -2.45
C GLY A 42 7.79 -0.27 -1.10
N GLY A 43 7.91 -1.53 -0.71
CA GLY A 43 7.33 -2.10 0.50
C GLY A 43 5.90 -2.64 0.32
N GLN A 44 5.29 -2.47 -0.86
CA GLN A 44 3.99 -3.03 -1.21
C GLN A 44 4.17 -4.39 -1.92
N PRO A 45 3.45 -5.45 -1.50
CA PRO A 45 3.41 -6.73 -2.19
C PRO A 45 2.78 -6.63 -3.59
N TYR A 46 3.09 -7.61 -4.43
CA TYR A 46 2.49 -7.74 -5.75
C TYR A 46 1.00 -8.09 -5.71
N ASP A 47 0.33 -7.80 -6.83
CA ASP A 47 -1.03 -8.25 -7.05
C ASP A 47 -1.12 -9.73 -7.37
N LEU A 48 -2.31 -10.27 -7.11
CA LEU A 48 -2.75 -11.57 -7.55
C LEU A 48 -3.96 -11.42 -8.48
N GLY A 49 -4.33 -12.51 -9.15
CA GLY A 49 -5.48 -12.54 -10.05
C GLY A 49 -5.34 -13.63 -11.10
N THR A 50 -5.95 -13.41 -12.26
CA THR A 50 -5.87 -14.35 -13.40
C THR A 50 -5.39 -13.63 -14.67
N LEU A 51 -4.72 -14.38 -15.54
CA LEU A 51 -4.23 -13.90 -16.83
C LEU A 51 -4.48 -15.01 -17.87
N GLY A 52 -5.34 -14.75 -18.87
CA GLY A 52 -5.73 -15.77 -19.85
C GLY A 52 -6.32 -17.02 -19.22
N GLY A 53 -7.04 -16.91 -18.10
CA GLY A 53 -7.62 -18.02 -17.35
C GLY A 53 -6.61 -18.87 -16.56
N THR A 54 -5.35 -18.41 -16.43
CA THR A 54 -4.33 -19.04 -15.55
C THR A 54 -4.11 -18.17 -14.31
N SER A 55 -3.75 -18.77 -13.18
CA SER A 55 -3.51 -18.01 -11.94
C SER A 55 -2.17 -17.31 -11.98
N VAL A 56 -2.16 -16.02 -11.60
CA VAL A 56 -0.93 -15.25 -11.37
C VAL A 56 -0.46 -15.50 -9.94
N LEU A 57 0.72 -16.11 -9.80
CA LEU A 57 1.32 -16.51 -8.53
C LEU A 57 2.20 -15.43 -7.92
N GLU A 58 2.96 -14.71 -8.75
CA GLU A 58 3.87 -13.64 -8.37
C GLU A 58 3.98 -12.63 -9.51
N VAL A 59 4.24 -11.36 -9.17
CA VAL A 59 4.54 -10.31 -10.14
C VAL A 59 5.75 -9.51 -9.66
N HIS A 60 6.81 -9.48 -10.48
CA HIS A 60 8.05 -8.78 -10.16
C HIS A 60 8.55 -7.95 -11.34
N GLU A 61 9.27 -6.87 -11.06
CA GLU A 61 9.98 -6.13 -12.10
C GLU A 61 11.41 -6.67 -12.24
N ARG A 62 11.78 -7.08 -13.46
CA ARG A 62 13.12 -7.57 -13.81
C ARG A 62 13.56 -6.92 -15.12
N GLU A 63 14.72 -6.28 -15.12
CA GLU A 63 15.31 -5.65 -16.32
C GLU A 63 14.35 -4.68 -17.04
N GLY A 64 13.54 -3.94 -16.27
CA GLY A 64 12.57 -2.98 -16.79
C GLY A 64 11.27 -3.59 -17.31
N HIS A 65 11.07 -4.90 -17.17
CA HIS A 65 9.84 -5.59 -17.53
C HIS A 65 9.10 -6.07 -16.29
N VAL A 66 7.77 -5.98 -16.31
CA VAL A 66 6.92 -6.64 -15.33
C VAL A 66 6.73 -8.09 -15.77
N VAL A 67 7.19 -9.01 -14.94
CA VAL A 67 7.14 -10.46 -15.17
C VAL A 67 6.05 -11.07 -14.31
N HIS A 68 5.09 -11.76 -14.92
CA HIS A 68 4.00 -12.45 -14.25
C HIS A 68 4.32 -13.93 -14.19
N THR A 69 4.55 -14.48 -13.00
CA THR A 69 4.72 -15.94 -12.84
C THR A 69 3.34 -16.59 -12.75
N CYS A 70 2.98 -17.37 -13.75
CA CYS A 70 1.69 -18.04 -13.89
C CYS A 70 1.80 -19.55 -13.61
N ASP A 71 0.69 -20.18 -13.18
CA ASP A 71 0.64 -21.64 -12.91
C ASP A 71 0.63 -22.48 -14.19
N ARG A 72 0.24 -21.90 -15.33
CA ARG A 72 0.21 -22.56 -16.65
C ARG A 72 0.79 -21.67 -17.74
N PRO A 73 1.30 -22.24 -18.85
CA PRO A 73 1.84 -21.46 -19.96
C PRO A 73 0.75 -20.69 -20.71
N LEU A 74 1.14 -19.56 -21.28
CA LEU A 74 0.37 -18.78 -22.26
C LEU A 74 1.12 -18.74 -23.59
N GLU A 75 0.38 -18.71 -24.70
CA GLU A 75 0.99 -18.73 -26.04
C GLU A 75 1.52 -17.34 -26.40
N PRO A 76 2.82 -17.20 -26.72
CA PRO A 76 3.36 -15.94 -27.23
C PRO A 76 2.62 -15.47 -28.49
N GLY A 77 2.31 -14.17 -28.56
CA GLY A 77 1.52 -13.54 -29.64
C GLY A 77 0.00 -13.63 -29.44
N SER A 78 -0.50 -14.40 -28.45
CA SER A 78 -1.94 -14.42 -28.15
C SER A 78 -2.39 -13.17 -27.39
N GLN A 79 -3.66 -12.79 -27.60
CA GLN A 79 -4.35 -11.85 -26.73
C GLN A 79 -4.92 -12.57 -25.52
N VAL A 80 -4.77 -11.98 -24.36
CA VAL A 80 -5.23 -12.52 -23.08
C VAL A 80 -5.96 -11.43 -22.28
N GLU A 81 -6.95 -11.86 -21.51
CA GLU A 81 -7.61 -11.00 -20.52
C GLU A 81 -6.92 -11.18 -19.16
N GLY A 82 -6.72 -10.07 -18.46
CA GLY A 82 -6.19 -10.02 -17.11
C GLY A 82 -7.23 -9.50 -16.14
N ASP A 83 -7.42 -10.21 -15.03
CA ASP A 83 -8.33 -9.85 -13.94
C ASP A 83 -7.54 -9.77 -12.63
N ILE A 84 -7.57 -8.61 -12.00
CA ILE A 84 -6.91 -8.35 -10.71
C ILE A 84 -7.80 -8.82 -9.56
N ASP A 85 -7.24 -9.47 -8.56
CA ASP A 85 -7.87 -9.71 -7.26
C ASP A 85 -8.13 -8.35 -6.57
N TRP A 86 -9.31 -7.78 -6.84
CA TRP A 86 -9.67 -6.45 -6.36
C TRP A 86 -9.71 -6.35 -4.83
N PRO A 87 -10.30 -7.28 -4.08
CA PRO A 87 -10.25 -7.25 -2.62
C PRO A 87 -8.82 -7.11 -2.07
N ARG A 88 -7.86 -7.86 -2.62
CA ARG A 88 -6.45 -7.76 -2.26
C ARG A 88 -5.84 -6.42 -2.68
N ARG A 89 -6.04 -5.99 -3.94
CA ARG A 89 -5.54 -4.71 -4.46
C ARG A 89 -6.03 -3.54 -3.60
N PHE A 90 -7.31 -3.50 -3.30
CA PHE A 90 -7.92 -2.40 -2.54
C PHE A 90 -7.42 -2.37 -1.09
N ASP A 91 -7.28 -3.52 -0.45
CA ASP A 91 -6.65 -3.65 0.87
C ASP A 91 -5.23 -3.08 0.89
N LEU A 92 -4.40 -3.43 -0.11
CA LEU A 92 -3.04 -2.89 -0.24
C LEU A 92 -3.05 -1.37 -0.49
N MET A 93 -3.97 -0.86 -1.31
CA MET A 93 -4.15 0.58 -1.55
C MET A 93 -4.55 1.33 -0.27
N GLN A 94 -5.48 0.79 0.52
CA GLN A 94 -5.88 1.38 1.81
C GLN A 94 -4.69 1.48 2.76
N HIS A 95 -3.90 0.40 2.88
CA HIS A 95 -2.73 0.35 3.76
C HIS A 95 -1.62 1.28 3.30
N HIS A 96 -1.33 1.34 1.99
CA HIS A 96 -0.29 2.22 1.46
C HIS A 96 -0.66 3.69 1.62
N SER A 97 -1.92 4.04 1.35
CA SER A 97 -2.41 5.41 1.55
C SER A 97 -2.45 5.80 3.02
N GLY A 98 -2.87 4.88 3.90
CA GLY A 98 -2.84 5.10 5.35
C GLY A 98 -1.42 5.30 5.89
N GLU A 99 -0.44 4.57 5.35
CA GLU A 99 0.98 4.77 5.68
C GLU A 99 1.43 6.20 5.35
N HIS A 100 1.14 6.69 4.13
CA HIS A 100 1.49 8.05 3.73
C HIS A 100 0.84 9.10 4.62
N ILE A 101 -0.43 8.94 4.96
CA ILE A 101 -1.14 9.88 5.86
C ILE A 101 -0.45 9.91 7.24
N VAL A 102 -0.20 8.74 7.84
CA VAL A 102 0.46 8.65 9.15
C VAL A 102 1.88 9.21 9.11
N SER A 103 2.68 8.78 8.13
CA SER A 103 4.09 9.22 8.00
C SER A 103 4.20 10.71 7.69
N GLY A 104 3.31 11.25 6.84
CA GLY A 104 3.32 12.67 6.49
C GLY A 104 2.93 13.55 7.67
N ILE A 105 1.89 13.17 8.42
CA ILE A 105 1.50 13.90 9.64
C ILE A 105 2.58 13.81 10.73
N ALA A 106 3.21 12.63 10.90
CA ALA A 106 4.33 12.47 11.83
C ALA A 106 5.54 13.33 11.44
N HIS A 107 5.84 13.42 10.15
CA HIS A 107 6.89 14.29 9.63
C HIS A 107 6.57 15.77 9.92
N ALA A 108 5.38 16.23 9.60
CA ALA A 108 4.98 17.62 9.77
C ALA A 108 4.92 18.06 11.25
N ARG A 109 4.49 17.17 12.16
CA ARG A 109 4.30 17.51 13.58
C ARG A 109 5.54 17.30 14.43
N TYR A 110 6.29 16.23 14.15
CA TYR A 110 7.36 15.76 15.05
C TYR A 110 8.73 15.73 14.36
N GLY A 111 8.84 16.15 13.09
CA GLY A 111 10.08 16.09 12.33
C GLY A 111 10.58 14.67 12.06
N CYS A 112 9.68 13.68 12.09
CA CYS A 112 10.02 12.29 11.85
C CYS A 112 10.26 12.01 10.37
N GLU A 113 11.35 11.28 10.06
CA GLU A 113 11.51 10.66 8.74
C GLU A 113 11.03 9.21 8.77
N ASN A 114 10.30 8.78 7.75
CA ASN A 114 10.01 7.36 7.56
C ASN A 114 11.25 6.69 6.97
N VAL A 115 11.97 5.94 7.79
CA VAL A 115 13.22 5.25 7.45
C VAL A 115 13.02 3.77 7.13
N GLY A 116 11.81 3.24 7.27
CA GLY A 116 11.45 1.87 6.94
C GLY A 116 9.95 1.68 6.79
N PHE A 117 9.55 0.88 5.80
CA PHE A 117 8.16 0.50 5.55
C PHE A 117 8.10 -0.93 5.07
N HIS A 118 7.21 -1.72 5.66
CA HIS A 118 6.93 -3.08 5.23
C HIS A 118 5.45 -3.38 5.39
N MET A 119 4.85 -3.92 4.34
CA MET A 119 3.45 -4.30 4.30
C MET A 119 3.33 -5.82 4.41
N GLY A 120 3.08 -6.30 5.63
CA GLY A 120 2.82 -7.70 5.92
C GLY A 120 1.38 -8.12 5.58
N SER A 121 1.11 -9.43 5.72
CA SER A 121 -0.24 -10.00 5.53
C SER A 121 -1.25 -9.52 6.58
N ASP A 122 -0.82 -9.33 7.81
CA ASP A 122 -1.69 -9.00 8.95
C ASP A 122 -1.60 -7.54 9.34
N VAL A 123 -0.39 -7.00 9.42
CA VAL A 123 -0.11 -5.63 9.82
C VAL A 123 0.90 -4.99 8.86
N ILE A 124 0.90 -3.68 8.83
CA ILE A 124 2.00 -2.93 8.23
C ILE A 124 2.88 -2.31 9.32
N THR A 125 4.16 -2.16 9.04
CA THR A 125 5.12 -1.53 9.94
C THR A 125 5.74 -0.31 9.29
N ILE A 126 5.86 0.77 10.08
CA ILE A 126 6.63 1.96 9.73
C ILE A 126 7.71 2.19 10.78
N ASP A 127 8.91 2.54 10.31
CA ASP A 127 10.02 2.92 11.18
C ASP A 127 10.22 4.43 11.08
N LEU A 128 10.02 5.13 12.18
CA LEU A 128 10.21 6.58 12.27
C LEU A 128 11.55 6.89 12.94
N SER A 129 12.22 7.95 12.48
CA SER A 129 13.56 8.33 12.92
C SER A 129 13.64 8.95 14.33
N VAL A 130 12.49 9.29 14.91
CA VAL A 130 12.37 10.00 16.20
C VAL A 130 11.55 9.16 17.18
N GLU A 131 11.92 9.19 18.46
CA GLU A 131 11.12 8.58 19.54
C GLU A 131 9.83 9.39 19.76
N LEU A 132 8.69 8.72 19.86
CA LEU A 132 7.38 9.30 20.16
C LEU A 132 6.89 8.81 21.53
N THR A 133 6.28 9.72 22.27
CA THR A 133 5.57 9.38 23.52
C THR A 133 4.23 8.70 23.20
N GLN A 134 3.65 7.99 24.17
CA GLN A 134 2.34 7.37 24.01
C GLN A 134 1.22 8.40 23.72
N GLU A 135 1.37 9.62 24.23
CA GLU A 135 0.43 10.71 23.94
C GLU A 135 0.56 11.17 22.49
N GLN A 136 1.79 11.37 22.00
CA GLN A 136 2.04 11.74 20.61
C GLN A 136 1.54 10.67 19.63
N VAL A 137 1.65 9.38 20.00
CA VAL A 137 1.10 8.27 19.18
C VAL A 137 -0.42 8.34 19.11
N ARG A 138 -1.11 8.64 20.23
CA ARG A 138 -2.57 8.85 20.23
C ARG A 138 -2.97 10.05 19.39
N GLU A 139 -2.30 11.19 19.56
CA GLU A 139 -2.54 12.41 18.77
C GLU A 139 -2.30 12.17 17.27
N LEU A 140 -1.30 11.36 16.92
CA LEU A 140 -1.01 10.97 15.53
C LEU A 140 -2.14 10.14 14.94
N GLU A 141 -2.63 9.13 15.68
CA GLU A 141 -3.78 8.30 15.27
C GLU A 141 -5.03 9.14 15.07
N GLU A 142 -5.35 10.02 16.02
CA GLU A 142 -6.51 10.91 15.92
C GLU A 142 -6.41 11.86 14.72
N ALA A 143 -5.23 12.43 14.49
CA ALA A 143 -5.00 13.34 13.38
C ALA A 143 -5.10 12.61 12.02
N ALA A 144 -4.56 11.40 11.92
CA ALA A 144 -4.66 10.58 10.72
C ALA A 144 -6.11 10.23 10.40
N ASN A 145 -6.89 9.81 11.40
CA ASN A 145 -8.30 9.50 11.21
C ASN A 145 -9.13 10.74 10.88
N ARG A 146 -8.85 11.88 11.49
CA ARG A 146 -9.51 13.15 11.12
C ARG A 146 -9.28 13.50 9.65
N TYR A 147 -8.04 13.41 9.18
CA TYR A 147 -7.70 13.64 7.77
C TYR A 147 -8.44 12.67 6.84
N ILE A 148 -8.57 11.39 7.23
CA ILE A 148 -9.32 10.37 6.49
C ILE A 148 -10.81 10.79 6.37
N TRP A 149 -11.43 11.22 7.46
CA TRP A 149 -12.85 11.60 7.50
C TRP A 149 -13.15 12.91 6.77
N GLU A 150 -12.17 13.78 6.58
CA GLU A 150 -12.28 14.99 5.76
C GLU A 150 -12.32 14.70 4.24
N ASP A 151 -12.01 13.48 3.84
CA ASP A 151 -12.12 12.93 2.47
C ASP A 151 -11.41 13.78 1.39
N HIS A 152 -10.12 14.03 1.60
CA HIS A 152 -9.28 14.77 0.66
C HIS A 152 -8.97 13.95 -0.60
N PRO A 153 -9.03 14.55 -1.82
CA PRO A 153 -8.62 13.89 -3.05
C PRO A 153 -7.11 13.61 -3.05
N ILE A 154 -6.71 12.40 -3.43
CA ILE A 154 -5.31 12.02 -3.59
C ILE A 154 -4.92 12.27 -5.04
N GLN A 155 -3.82 13.00 -5.24
CA GLN A 155 -3.37 13.43 -6.55
C GLN A 155 -2.13 12.66 -6.98
N ILE A 156 -2.11 12.23 -8.25
CA ILE A 156 -0.97 11.58 -8.87
C ILE A 156 -0.49 12.47 -10.02
N ALA A 157 0.80 12.76 -10.04
CA ALA A 157 1.42 13.57 -11.07
C ALA A 157 2.74 12.98 -11.54
N PHE A 158 3.12 13.33 -12.78
CA PHE A 158 4.42 13.03 -13.36
C PHE A 158 5.11 14.35 -13.77
N PRO A 159 5.64 15.10 -12.79
CA PRO A 159 6.25 16.39 -13.06
C PRO A 159 7.45 16.30 -14.00
N SER A 160 7.65 17.34 -14.80
CA SER A 160 8.87 17.53 -15.57
C SER A 160 10.08 17.76 -14.65
N PRO A 161 11.33 17.59 -15.12
CA PRO A 161 12.52 17.88 -14.32
C PRO A 161 12.52 19.29 -13.73
N GLN A 162 12.04 20.29 -14.48
CA GLN A 162 11.96 21.68 -14.03
C GLN A 162 10.93 21.88 -12.92
N GLU A 163 9.79 21.20 -13.00
CA GLU A 163 8.78 21.22 -11.93
C GLU A 163 9.25 20.53 -10.66
N LEU A 164 10.03 19.42 -10.79
CA LEU A 164 10.61 18.72 -9.66
C LEU A 164 11.63 19.55 -8.86
N GLU A 165 12.37 20.47 -9.52
CA GLU A 165 13.33 21.35 -8.84
C GLU A 165 12.67 22.32 -7.84
N VAL A 166 11.43 22.71 -8.10
CA VAL A 166 10.68 23.67 -7.25
C VAL A 166 9.64 22.98 -6.34
N LEU A 167 9.38 21.69 -6.56
CA LEU A 167 8.41 20.92 -5.79
C LEU A 167 9.05 20.43 -4.48
N THR A 168 8.41 20.74 -3.35
CA THR A 168 8.79 20.13 -2.08
C THR A 168 8.12 18.77 -1.92
N TYR A 169 8.90 17.70 -1.89
CA TYR A 169 8.40 16.33 -1.73
C TYR A 169 9.40 15.47 -0.96
N ARG A 170 8.89 14.43 -0.31
CA ARG A 170 9.71 13.42 0.36
C ARG A 170 10.14 12.33 -0.62
N SER A 171 11.35 11.83 -0.48
CA SER A 171 11.83 10.68 -1.24
C SER A 171 12.76 9.82 -0.39
N LYS A 172 12.57 8.51 -0.42
CA LYS A 172 13.42 7.53 0.28
C LYS A 172 14.69 7.18 -0.50
N LYS A 173 14.79 7.55 -1.77
CA LYS A 173 15.90 7.21 -2.68
C LYS A 173 16.26 8.37 -3.60
N ALA A 174 17.48 8.40 -4.09
CA ALA A 174 17.84 9.22 -5.24
C ALA A 174 17.03 8.74 -6.45
N LEU A 175 16.36 9.67 -7.12
CA LEU A 175 15.45 9.37 -8.23
C LEU A 175 16.17 9.60 -9.55
N THR A 176 15.97 8.68 -10.49
CA THR A 176 16.46 8.78 -11.88
C THR A 176 15.31 8.47 -12.83
N GLY A 177 15.22 9.21 -13.95
CA GLY A 177 14.19 9.03 -14.96
C GLY A 177 12.84 9.67 -14.59
N ARG A 178 11.75 9.05 -15.03
CA ARG A 178 10.38 9.56 -14.79
C ARG A 178 9.98 9.38 -13.33
N VAL A 179 9.70 10.48 -12.65
CA VAL A 179 9.31 10.50 -11.23
C VAL A 179 7.80 10.59 -11.13
N ARG A 180 7.19 9.68 -10.36
CA ARG A 180 5.77 9.72 -10.00
C ARG A 180 5.63 10.30 -8.60
N ILE A 181 4.88 11.39 -8.51
CA ILE A 181 4.56 12.08 -7.25
C ILE A 181 3.13 11.74 -6.85
N VAL A 182 2.96 11.36 -5.59
CA VAL A 182 1.65 11.17 -4.95
C VAL A 182 1.50 12.22 -3.87
N SER A 183 0.42 13.00 -3.95
CA SER A 183 0.13 14.08 -3.00
C SER A 183 -1.14 13.79 -2.23
N PHE A 184 -1.03 13.87 -0.91
CA PHE A 184 -2.09 13.87 0.07
C PHE A 184 -2.20 15.30 0.60
N PRO A 185 -3.05 16.17 0.02
CA PRO A 185 -3.04 17.61 0.29
C PRO A 185 -3.14 17.92 1.80
N GLY A 186 -2.13 18.60 2.34
CA GLY A 186 -2.05 18.93 3.78
C GLY A 186 -1.50 17.81 4.67
N ALA A 187 -1.26 16.60 4.18
CA ALA A 187 -0.64 15.51 4.93
C ALA A 187 0.72 15.11 4.38
N ASP A 188 0.83 14.75 3.10
CA ASP A 188 2.09 14.28 2.50
C ASP A 188 2.20 14.64 1.02
N THR A 189 3.43 14.79 0.54
CA THR A 189 3.79 14.80 -0.88
C THR A 189 5.05 13.98 -1.03
N CYS A 190 5.00 12.89 -1.77
CA CYS A 190 6.07 11.90 -1.80
C CYS A 190 6.27 11.30 -3.19
N ALA A 191 7.52 11.01 -3.54
CA ALA A 191 7.81 10.17 -4.70
C ALA A 191 7.49 8.71 -4.36
N CYS A 192 6.45 8.18 -5.00
CA CYS A 192 5.95 6.83 -4.74
C CYS A 192 5.44 6.16 -6.01
N CYS A 193 5.82 4.89 -6.22
CA CYS A 193 5.36 4.07 -7.35
C CYS A 193 4.20 3.14 -6.99
N GLY A 194 3.80 3.06 -5.71
CA GLY A 194 2.73 2.17 -5.25
C GLY A 194 1.34 2.58 -5.71
N THR A 195 0.37 1.70 -5.47
CA THR A 195 -1.04 1.99 -5.75
C THR A 195 -1.71 2.63 -4.55
N HIS A 196 -2.57 3.61 -4.79
CA HIS A 196 -3.25 4.39 -3.74
C HIS A 196 -4.74 4.52 -4.04
N VAL A 197 -5.52 4.75 -2.98
CA VAL A 197 -6.94 5.11 -3.11
C VAL A 197 -7.09 6.50 -3.71
N SER A 198 -8.24 6.81 -4.32
CA SER A 198 -8.47 8.10 -4.99
C SER A 198 -8.81 9.24 -4.02
N SER A 199 -9.28 8.91 -2.82
CA SER A 199 -9.51 9.89 -1.76
C SER A 199 -9.18 9.31 -0.38
N SER A 200 -8.85 10.18 0.58
CA SER A 200 -8.47 9.75 1.94
C SER A 200 -9.60 9.00 2.65
N GLY A 201 -10.86 9.32 2.38
CA GLY A 201 -12.01 8.65 2.96
C GLY A 201 -12.08 7.16 2.62
N GLN A 202 -11.54 6.75 1.48
CA GLN A 202 -11.50 5.33 1.08
C GLN A 202 -10.48 4.49 1.88
N VAL A 203 -9.58 5.10 2.63
CA VAL A 203 -8.74 4.40 3.63
C VAL A 203 -9.64 3.83 4.74
N GLY A 204 -10.75 4.50 5.05
CA GLY A 204 -11.74 4.10 6.03
C GLY A 204 -11.33 4.41 7.46
N LEU A 205 -10.38 3.68 8.01
CA LEU A 205 -9.88 3.82 9.37
C LEU A 205 -8.40 3.44 9.44
N VAL A 206 -7.62 4.16 10.23
CA VAL A 206 -6.27 3.77 10.66
C VAL A 206 -6.30 3.44 12.15
N LYS A 207 -5.73 2.29 12.52
CA LYS A 207 -5.50 1.92 13.92
C LYS A 207 -4.01 1.63 14.15
N LEU A 208 -3.39 2.39 15.04
CA LEU A 208 -2.03 2.13 15.50
C LEU A 208 -2.10 1.05 16.60
N LEU A 209 -1.46 -0.10 16.36
CA LEU A 209 -1.57 -1.27 17.24
C LEU A 209 -0.47 -1.28 18.30
N SER A 210 0.75 -0.90 17.91
CA SER A 210 1.91 -0.85 18.80
C SER A 210 2.85 0.28 18.40
N CYS A 211 3.60 0.79 19.36
CA CYS A 211 4.73 1.68 19.15
C CYS A 211 5.86 1.24 20.07
N GLN A 212 6.97 0.81 19.49
CA GLN A 212 8.10 0.26 20.22
C GLN A 212 9.38 1.00 19.81
N LYS A 213 10.32 1.12 20.77
CA LYS A 213 11.65 1.67 20.45
C LYS A 213 12.33 0.81 19.40
N PHE A 214 12.82 1.44 18.35
CA PHE A 214 13.52 0.78 17.27
C PHE A 214 14.66 1.66 16.76
N ARG A 215 15.90 1.19 16.90
CA ARG A 215 17.12 1.96 16.58
C ARG A 215 17.14 3.31 17.32
N SER A 216 17.24 4.44 16.58
CA SER A 216 17.22 5.80 17.12
C SER A 216 15.80 6.39 17.24
N GLY A 217 14.77 5.66 16.86
CA GLY A 217 13.38 6.13 16.86
C GLY A 217 12.41 5.05 17.29
N VAL A 218 11.28 4.93 16.59
CA VAL A 218 10.23 3.95 16.90
C VAL A 218 9.82 3.15 15.68
N ARG A 219 9.39 1.92 15.93
CA ARG A 219 8.59 1.09 15.01
C ARG A 219 7.14 1.14 15.44
N ILE A 220 6.26 1.47 14.51
CA ILE A 220 4.81 1.46 14.71
C ILE A 220 4.23 0.35 13.84
N GLU A 221 3.39 -0.50 14.45
CA GLU A 221 2.52 -1.44 13.76
C GLU A 221 1.15 -0.80 13.60
N LEU A 222 0.58 -0.89 12.42
CA LEU A 222 -0.74 -0.33 12.14
C LEU A 222 -1.52 -1.16 11.12
N VAL A 223 -2.82 -0.95 11.11
CA VAL A 223 -3.76 -1.52 10.15
C VAL A 223 -4.72 -0.45 9.65
N CYS A 224 -5.20 -0.61 8.40
CA CYS A 224 -6.14 0.30 7.77
C CYS A 224 -7.38 -0.44 7.28
N GLY A 225 -8.45 0.30 7.00
CA GLY A 225 -9.63 -0.18 6.31
C GLY A 225 -10.24 -1.43 6.93
N LYS A 226 -10.43 -2.45 6.08
CA LYS A 226 -11.04 -3.71 6.53
C LYS A 226 -10.24 -4.40 7.63
N ARG A 227 -8.90 -4.44 7.56
CA ARG A 227 -8.09 -5.08 8.61
C ARG A 227 -8.24 -4.35 9.96
N ALA A 228 -8.40 -3.01 9.95
CA ALA A 228 -8.67 -2.25 11.17
C ALA A 228 -10.04 -2.61 11.75
N LEU A 229 -11.09 -2.72 10.91
CA LEU A 229 -12.40 -3.17 11.35
C LEU A 229 -12.37 -4.60 11.92
N ASP A 230 -11.70 -5.52 11.23
CA ASP A 230 -11.56 -6.91 11.68
C ASP A 230 -10.81 -7.01 13.02
N HIS A 231 -9.78 -6.18 13.21
CA HIS A 231 -9.07 -6.08 14.48
C HIS A 231 -9.97 -5.61 15.61
N LEU A 232 -10.70 -4.52 15.41
CA LEU A 232 -11.63 -3.98 16.41
C LEU A 232 -12.75 -4.96 16.74
N SER A 233 -13.31 -5.64 15.74
CA SER A 233 -14.33 -6.67 15.93
C SER A 233 -13.82 -7.83 16.77
N ARG A 234 -12.59 -8.28 16.53
CA ARG A 234 -11.95 -9.34 17.32
C ARG A 234 -11.71 -8.91 18.78
N VAL A 235 -11.21 -7.70 18.98
CA VAL A 235 -11.00 -7.15 20.34
C VAL A 235 -12.33 -7.01 21.07
N TRP A 236 -13.39 -6.56 20.38
CA TRP A 236 -14.74 -6.49 20.94
C TRP A 236 -15.25 -7.86 21.37
N GLU A 237 -15.12 -8.87 20.54
CA GLU A 237 -15.57 -10.23 20.83
C GLU A 237 -14.80 -10.84 22.00
N GLN A 238 -13.46 -10.67 22.04
CA GLN A 238 -12.62 -11.10 23.18
C GLN A 238 -13.05 -10.42 24.48
N ASN A 239 -13.30 -9.11 24.46
CA ASN A 239 -13.78 -8.39 25.62
C ASN A 239 -15.15 -8.92 26.09
N HIS A 240 -16.06 -9.19 25.16
CA HIS A 240 -17.36 -9.77 25.48
C HIS A 240 -17.25 -11.17 26.12
N GLN A 241 -16.36 -12.01 25.63
CA GLN A 241 -16.08 -13.32 26.22
C GLN A 241 -15.51 -13.20 27.66
N ILE A 242 -14.57 -12.28 27.89
CA ILE A 242 -14.00 -12.00 29.22
C ILE A 242 -15.12 -11.48 30.16
N SER A 243 -15.95 -10.56 29.70
CA SER A 243 -17.08 -10.00 30.41
C SER A 243 -18.03 -11.10 30.90
N ASN A 244 -18.36 -12.05 30.02
CA ASN A 244 -19.21 -13.21 30.38
C ASN A 244 -18.54 -14.13 31.40
N LEU A 245 -17.26 -14.43 31.24
CA LEU A 245 -16.50 -15.28 32.19
C LEU A 245 -16.41 -14.67 33.59
N LEU A 246 -16.26 -13.36 33.67
CA LEU A 246 -16.14 -12.61 34.92
C LEU A 246 -17.51 -12.21 35.50
N SER A 247 -18.62 -12.42 34.78
CA SER A 247 -19.95 -11.90 35.12
C SER A 247 -19.93 -10.37 35.37
N ALA A 248 -19.09 -9.65 34.64
CA ALA A 248 -18.88 -8.22 34.71
C ALA A 248 -19.42 -7.51 33.45
N LYS A 249 -19.65 -6.21 33.48
CA LYS A 249 -20.00 -5.44 32.28
C LYS A 249 -18.76 -5.21 31.42
N ALA A 250 -18.94 -5.08 30.11
CA ALA A 250 -17.84 -4.89 29.15
C ALA A 250 -16.95 -3.66 29.41
N GLY A 251 -17.41 -2.66 30.15
CA GLY A 251 -16.59 -1.50 30.58
C GLY A 251 -15.94 -1.67 31.96
N GLU A 252 -16.11 -2.81 32.62
CA GLU A 252 -15.59 -3.13 33.95
C GLU A 252 -14.57 -4.29 33.92
N THR A 253 -14.18 -4.73 32.68
CA THR A 253 -13.25 -5.85 32.45
C THR A 253 -11.84 -5.37 32.07
#